data_e6ee13320ee3ecc2a283d69db3910e24
#
_entry.id   e6ee13320ee3ecc2a283d69db3910e24
#
_cell.length_a   1.000
_cell.length_b   1.000
_cell.length_c   1.000
_cell.angle_alpha   90.00
_cell.angle_beta   90.00
_cell.angle_gamma   90.00
#
_symmetry.space_group_name_H-M   'P 1'
#
loop_
_entity.id
_entity.type
_entity.pdbx_description
1 polymer ?
#
loop_
_entity_poly.entity_id
_entity_poly.type
_entity_poly.pdbx_seq_one_letter_code
_entity_poly.pdbx_strand_id
1 'polypeptide(L)'
;MTLFCWIACQAIDDDANQTAQMTAARLEWPQATFASKIEQKDGKLEVVREIDGGLETIRVDMPAVVSADLRLNEPRYATLPNIMKAKKKKVDKMSPADLSVDIEPRIKVNL
;
A
#
# COMPACT_ATOMS: atom_id res chain seq x y z
N MET A 1 -5.79 -19.15 11.49
CA MET A 1 -4.47 -18.52 11.32
C MET A 1 -4.69 -17.27 10.49
N THR A 2 -4.66 -16.09 11.11
CA THR A 2 -5.02 -14.82 10.46
C THR A 2 -3.81 -14.35 9.65
N LEU A 3 -3.98 -14.34 8.35
CA LEU A 3 -2.96 -13.87 7.40
C LEU A 3 -2.97 -12.35 7.39
N PHE A 4 -1.97 -11.69 7.94
CA PHE A 4 -1.76 -10.27 7.74
C PHE A 4 -0.75 -10.06 6.61
N CYS A 5 -1.27 -9.70 5.44
CA CYS A 5 -0.47 -9.20 4.34
C CYS A 5 -0.76 -7.70 4.23
N TRP A 6 0.23 -6.86 4.45
CA TRP A 6 0.11 -5.42 4.19
C TRP A 6 0.49 -5.14 2.74
N ILE A 7 -0.43 -4.51 2.00
CA ILE A 7 -0.18 -4.06 0.64
C ILE A 7 -0.18 -2.53 0.68
N ALA A 8 0.97 -1.94 0.44
CA ALA A 8 1.13 -0.51 0.25
C ALA A 8 1.38 -0.22 -1.24
N CYS A 9 0.71 0.79 -1.77
CA CYS A 9 0.99 1.30 -3.11
C CYS A 9 2.11 2.34 -3.05
N GLN A 10 2.84 2.49 -4.14
CA GLN A 10 3.77 3.61 -4.30
C GLN A 10 3.00 4.93 -4.30
N ALA A 11 3.58 5.94 -3.67
CA ALA A 11 3.05 7.29 -3.73
C ALA A 11 3.32 7.90 -5.12
N ILE A 12 2.31 8.55 -5.69
CA ILE A 12 2.41 9.11 -7.05
C ILE A 12 3.16 10.44 -7.11
N ASP A 13 3.45 11.05 -5.96
CA ASP A 13 4.10 12.35 -5.86
C ASP A 13 5.63 12.25 -5.88
N ASP A 14 6.21 11.32 -5.14
CA ASP A 14 7.66 11.18 -5.02
C ASP A 14 8.21 9.83 -5.51
N ASP A 15 7.36 8.84 -5.63
CA ASP A 15 7.69 7.47 -6.07
C ASP A 15 8.88 6.83 -5.30
N ALA A 16 9.09 7.27 -4.07
CA ALA A 16 10.27 6.91 -3.28
C ALA A 16 10.21 5.48 -2.73
N ASN A 17 9.04 4.86 -2.66
CA ASN A 17 8.79 3.50 -2.16
C ASN A 17 9.48 3.20 -0.81
N GLN A 18 9.51 4.14 0.10
CA GLN A 18 10.20 3.99 1.39
C GLN A 18 9.31 3.43 2.49
N THR A 19 8.02 3.75 2.47
CA THR A 19 7.08 3.40 3.55
C THR A 19 6.97 1.89 3.74
N ALA A 20 6.85 1.12 2.65
CA ALA A 20 6.74 -0.33 2.73
C ALA A 20 8.01 -0.97 3.33
N GLN A 21 9.17 -0.56 2.88
CA GLN A 21 10.47 -1.06 3.35
C GLN A 21 10.71 -0.71 4.82
N MET A 22 10.41 0.53 5.22
CA MET A 22 10.54 0.96 6.61
C MET A 22 9.56 0.22 7.53
N THR A 23 8.34 -0.03 7.05
CA THR A 23 7.35 -0.81 7.79
C THR A 23 7.80 -2.25 7.98
N ALA A 24 8.31 -2.88 6.93
CA ALA A 24 8.84 -4.24 6.99
C ALA A 24 10.00 -4.34 8.00
N ALA A 25 10.94 -3.40 7.95
CA ALA A 25 12.06 -3.34 8.87
C ALA A 25 11.59 -3.13 10.32
N ARG A 26 10.61 -2.26 10.54
CA ARG A 26 10.06 -1.99 11.89
C ARG A 26 9.34 -3.18 12.48
N LEU A 27 8.70 -4.00 11.65
CA LEU A 27 7.97 -5.20 12.06
C LEU A 27 8.86 -6.46 12.05
N GLU A 28 10.08 -6.37 11.54
CA GLU A 28 10.97 -7.51 11.29
C GLU A 28 10.31 -8.58 10.38
N TRP A 29 9.51 -8.11 9.43
CA TRP A 29 8.81 -8.96 8.47
C TRP A 29 9.54 -9.00 7.13
N PRO A 30 9.46 -10.14 6.40
CA PRO A 30 9.92 -10.20 5.01
C PRO A 30 9.23 -9.15 4.15
N GLN A 31 9.95 -8.66 3.15
CA GLN A 31 9.43 -7.66 2.22
C GLN A 31 9.46 -8.17 0.78
N ALA A 32 8.42 -7.82 0.02
CA ALA A 32 8.34 -8.01 -1.42
C ALA A 32 7.83 -6.72 -2.06
N THR A 33 8.77 -5.86 -2.46
CA THR A 33 8.48 -4.55 -3.03
C THR A 33 8.37 -4.61 -4.54
N PHE A 34 7.61 -3.66 -5.14
CA PHE A 34 7.38 -3.57 -6.58
C PHE A 34 6.72 -4.83 -7.18
N ALA A 35 5.73 -5.39 -6.48
CA ALA A 35 5.06 -6.59 -6.93
C ALA A 35 4.24 -6.34 -8.20
N SER A 36 4.56 -7.08 -9.27
CA SER A 36 3.79 -7.11 -10.52
C SER A 36 2.90 -8.34 -10.63
N LYS A 37 3.17 -9.38 -9.84
CA LYS A 37 2.33 -10.58 -9.73
C LYS A 37 2.49 -11.21 -8.35
N ILE A 38 1.39 -11.66 -7.76
CA ILE A 38 1.40 -12.32 -6.46
C ILE A 38 0.60 -13.63 -6.56
N GLU A 39 1.22 -14.71 -6.14
CA GLU A 39 0.58 -16.02 -6.01
C GLU A 39 0.83 -16.59 -4.61
N GLN A 40 -0.19 -17.19 -4.03
CA GLN A 40 -0.03 -17.91 -2.77
C GLN A 40 0.13 -19.40 -3.05
N LYS A 41 1.24 -19.97 -2.62
CA LYS A 41 1.55 -21.41 -2.76
C LYS A 41 2.10 -21.96 -1.45
N ASP A 42 1.58 -23.07 -0.99
CA ASP A 42 2.08 -23.79 0.18
C ASP A 42 2.26 -22.93 1.46
N GLY A 43 1.37 -21.96 1.67
CA GLY A 43 1.46 -21.07 2.82
C GLY A 43 2.50 -19.95 2.70
N LYS A 44 3.18 -19.84 1.58
CA LYS A 44 4.13 -18.76 1.24
C LYS A 44 3.58 -17.88 0.12
N LEU A 45 4.12 -16.69 -0.04
CA LEU A 45 3.85 -15.81 -1.16
C LEU A 45 4.98 -15.95 -2.18
N GLU A 46 4.61 -16.26 -3.43
CA GLU A 46 5.49 -16.15 -4.58
C GLU A 46 5.17 -14.85 -5.29
N VAL A 47 6.13 -13.96 -5.35
CA VAL A 47 5.95 -12.60 -5.84
C VAL A 47 6.93 -12.35 -6.99
N VAL A 48 6.38 -11.98 -8.14
CA VAL A 48 7.16 -11.44 -9.26
C VAL A 48 7.26 -9.95 -9.06
N ARG A 49 8.47 -9.42 -9.01
CA ARG A 49 8.76 -8.00 -8.78
C ARG A 49 9.61 -7.42 -9.90
N GLU A 50 9.47 -6.13 -10.12
CA GLU A 50 10.33 -5.39 -11.04
C GLU A 50 11.64 -4.97 -10.36
N ILE A 51 12.72 -5.12 -11.09
CA ILE A 51 14.06 -4.64 -10.76
C ILE A 51 14.67 -3.96 -11.99
N ASP A 52 15.73 -3.20 -11.82
CA ASP A 52 16.36 -2.43 -12.92
C ASP A 52 16.76 -3.27 -14.13
N GLY A 53 17.07 -4.54 -13.93
CA GLY A 53 17.46 -5.47 -14.99
C GLY A 53 16.32 -6.32 -15.57
N GLY A 54 15.09 -6.19 -15.09
CA GLY A 54 13.95 -7.00 -15.54
C GLY A 54 13.02 -7.46 -14.43
N LEU A 55 12.67 -8.74 -14.43
CA LEU A 55 11.77 -9.34 -13.44
C LEU A 55 12.51 -10.35 -12.57
N GLU A 56 12.23 -10.31 -11.29
CA GLU A 56 12.72 -11.26 -10.30
C GLU A 56 11.53 -11.97 -9.63
N THR A 57 11.65 -13.27 -9.43
CA THR A 57 10.65 -14.01 -8.65
C THR A 57 11.23 -14.38 -7.29
N ILE A 58 10.59 -13.91 -6.24
CA ILE A 58 10.97 -14.21 -4.85
C ILE A 58 9.87 -14.98 -4.15
N ARG A 59 10.26 -15.79 -3.18
CA ARG A 59 9.32 -16.49 -2.30
C ARG A 59 9.55 -16.01 -0.87
N VAL A 60 8.49 -15.52 -0.25
CA VAL A 60 8.54 -14.98 1.12
C VAL A 60 7.57 -15.71 2.04
N ASP A 61 7.97 -15.86 3.29
CA ASP A 61 7.12 -16.41 4.33
C ASP A 61 6.11 -15.35 4.81
N MET A 62 4.96 -15.79 5.27
CA MET A 62 3.96 -14.93 5.85
C MET A 62 4.09 -14.91 7.39
N PRO A 63 3.87 -13.76 8.03
CA PRO A 63 3.41 -12.48 7.48
C PRO A 63 4.50 -11.75 6.69
N ALA A 64 4.12 -10.97 5.66
CA ALA A 64 5.03 -10.22 4.82
C ALA A 64 4.47 -8.85 4.47
N VAL A 65 5.34 -7.89 4.18
CA VAL A 65 4.97 -6.58 3.65
C VAL A 65 5.21 -6.58 2.13
N VAL A 66 4.16 -6.24 1.39
CA VAL A 66 4.20 -6.21 -0.07
C VAL A 66 3.84 -4.81 -0.54
N SER A 67 4.64 -4.23 -1.43
CA SER A 67 4.24 -3.03 -2.17
C SER A 67 3.83 -3.38 -3.60
N ALA A 68 2.71 -2.81 -4.04
CA ALA A 68 2.16 -3.03 -5.36
C ALA A 68 2.81 -2.11 -6.39
N ASP A 69 3.23 -2.67 -7.51
CA ASP A 69 3.61 -1.93 -8.70
C ASP A 69 2.37 -1.59 -9.56
N LEU A 70 2.52 -0.59 -10.43
CA LEU A 70 1.44 -0.15 -11.33
C LEU A 70 0.93 -1.26 -12.27
N ARG A 71 1.72 -2.30 -12.50
CA ARG A 71 1.41 -3.44 -13.39
C ARG A 71 0.79 -4.63 -12.68
N LEU A 72 0.54 -4.55 -11.37
CA LEU A 72 -0.02 -5.66 -10.60
C LEU A 72 -1.38 -6.11 -11.14
N ASN A 73 -2.21 -5.15 -11.54
CA ASN A 73 -3.53 -5.41 -12.14
C ASN A 73 -3.87 -4.39 -13.22
N GLU A 74 -4.73 -4.80 -14.17
CA GLU A 74 -5.33 -3.85 -15.08
C GLU A 74 -6.26 -2.89 -14.34
N PRO A 75 -6.18 -1.56 -14.61
CA PRO A 75 -7.06 -0.58 -13.99
C PRO A 75 -8.52 -0.85 -14.37
N ARG A 76 -9.41 -0.85 -13.38
CA ARG A 76 -10.85 -0.93 -13.60
C ARG A 76 -11.40 0.48 -13.80
N TYR A 77 -11.83 0.78 -15.01
CA TYR A 77 -12.44 2.06 -15.33
C TYR A 77 -13.90 2.12 -14.86
N ALA A 78 -14.30 3.26 -14.32
CA ALA A 78 -15.67 3.47 -13.88
C ALA A 78 -16.61 3.58 -15.10
N THR A 79 -17.70 2.82 -15.07
CA THR A 79 -18.80 2.96 -16.04
C THR A 79 -19.62 4.21 -15.72
N LEU A 80 -20.30 4.76 -16.72
CA LEU A 80 -21.14 5.95 -16.54
C LEU A 80 -22.16 5.83 -15.38
N PRO A 81 -22.88 4.70 -15.22
CA PRO A 81 -23.77 4.50 -14.06
C PRO A 81 -23.04 4.57 -12.73
N ASN A 82 -21.82 4.03 -12.64
CA ASN A 82 -21.02 4.05 -11.42
C ASN A 82 -20.51 5.46 -11.09
N ILE A 83 -20.15 6.24 -12.10
CA ILE A 83 -19.80 7.66 -11.92
C ILE A 83 -21.00 8.44 -11.35
N MET A 84 -22.19 8.21 -11.88
CA MET A 84 -23.42 8.86 -11.40
C MET A 84 -23.77 8.44 -9.97
N LYS A 85 -23.57 7.17 -9.61
CA LYS A 85 -23.75 6.70 -8.22
C LYS A 85 -22.72 7.33 -7.28
N ALA A 86 -21.48 7.45 -7.69
CA ALA A 86 -20.43 8.05 -6.88
C ALA A 86 -20.70 9.52 -6.57
N LYS A 87 -21.21 10.29 -7.54
CA LYS A 87 -21.60 11.69 -7.34
C LYS A 87 -22.72 11.89 -6.30
N LYS A 88 -23.57 10.88 -6.10
CA LYS A 88 -24.67 10.90 -5.14
C LYS A 88 -24.27 10.48 -3.73
N LYS A 89 -23.07 9.92 -3.56
CA LYS A 89 -22.58 9.51 -2.24
C LYS A 89 -22.27 10.74 -1.38
N LYS A 90 -22.69 10.69 -0.14
CA LYS A 90 -22.34 11.72 0.85
C LYS A 90 -20.87 11.57 1.23
N VAL A 91 -20.22 12.70 1.39
CA VAL A 91 -18.89 12.80 1.98
C VAL A 91 -19.06 13.29 3.41
N ASP A 92 -18.73 12.45 4.38
CA ASP A 92 -18.76 12.81 5.78
C ASP A 92 -17.49 13.62 6.10
N LYS A 93 -17.71 14.86 6.53
CA LYS A 93 -16.63 15.77 6.96
C LYS A 93 -16.53 15.69 8.46
N MET A 94 -15.36 15.31 8.96
CA MET A 94 -15.08 15.26 10.39
C MET A 94 -13.94 16.23 10.70
N SER A 95 -14.04 16.88 11.86
CA SER A 95 -12.95 17.68 12.41
C SER A 95 -12.06 16.81 13.31
N PRO A 96 -10.81 17.21 13.58
CA PRO A 96 -9.97 16.51 14.54
C PRO A 96 -10.61 16.39 15.93
N ALA A 97 -11.41 17.37 16.33
CA ALA A 97 -12.15 17.35 17.59
C ALA A 97 -13.19 16.22 17.63
N ASP A 98 -13.88 15.97 16.50
CA ASP A 98 -14.86 14.89 16.38
C ASP A 98 -14.21 13.50 16.51
N LEU A 99 -12.94 13.41 16.16
CA LEU A 99 -12.14 12.20 16.25
C LEU A 99 -11.34 12.09 17.56
N SER A 100 -11.47 13.08 18.45
CA SER A 100 -10.72 13.16 19.71
C SER A 100 -9.19 13.06 19.50
N VAL A 101 -8.69 13.63 18.40
CA VAL A 101 -7.27 13.67 18.07
C VAL A 101 -6.67 15.01 18.47
N ASP A 102 -5.57 14.96 19.22
CA ASP A 102 -4.77 16.15 19.53
C ASP A 102 -3.90 16.52 18.30
N ILE A 103 -4.08 17.74 17.83
CA ILE A 103 -3.36 18.32 16.68
C ILE A 103 -2.40 19.43 17.09
N GLU A 104 -2.09 19.61 18.39
CA GLU A 104 -1.14 20.63 18.80
C GLU A 104 0.24 20.39 18.15
N PRO A 105 0.81 21.41 17.49
CA PRO A 105 2.12 21.28 16.90
C PRO A 105 3.18 21.07 17.98
N ARG A 106 3.86 19.94 17.94
CA ARG A 106 4.94 19.60 18.88
C ARG A 106 6.27 20.25 18.52
N ILE A 107 6.36 20.87 17.36
CA ILE A 107 7.56 21.56 16.86
C ILE A 107 7.23 23.03 16.71
N LYS A 108 8.02 23.89 17.37
CA LYS A 108 7.97 25.34 17.16
C LYS A 108 9.11 25.73 16.22
N VAL A 109 8.77 26.40 15.13
CA VAL A 109 9.76 27.02 14.25
C VAL A 109 9.96 28.43 14.73
N ASN A 110 11.18 28.76 15.20
CA ASN A 110 11.59 30.14 15.49
C ASN A 110 12.16 30.67 14.17
N LEU A 111 11.50 31.68 13.61
CA LEU A 111 11.97 32.45 12.46
C LEU A 111 12.79 33.64 12.94
#